data_cad4bfdff27d46adc2d7d742796c2fb8
#
_entry.id   cad4bfdff27d46adc2d7d742796c2fb8
#
_cell.length_a   1.000
_cell.length_b   1.000
_cell.length_c   1.000
_cell.angle_alpha   90.00
_cell.angle_beta   90.00
_cell.angle_gamma   90.00
#
_symmetry.space_group_name_H-M   'P 1'
#
loop_
_entity.id
_entity.type
_entity.pdbx_description
1 polymer ?
#
loop_
_entity_poly.entity_id
_entity_poly.type
_entity_poly.pdbx_seq_one_letter_code
_entity_poly.pdbx_strand_id
1 'polypeptide(L)'
;VQTCALPILTEIGMENSVTLFTHSDFGRTLTSNGDGSDHAWGGVQLVAGGAVQGGRFYGSYPLLEIGSTWEIGGGRIIPTVSADQYAATLASWFGVADPDLSKVAPSIGNFDTRNLGFMV
;
A
#
# COMPACT_ATOMS: atom_id res chain seq x y z
N VAL A 1 13.59 1.30 21.10
CA VAL A 1 13.27 -0.10 20.78
C VAL A 1 13.78 -0.36 19.38
N GLN A 2 14.91 -1.04 19.24
CA GLN A 2 15.38 -1.50 17.94
C GLN A 2 14.42 -2.60 17.49
N THR A 3 13.90 -2.47 16.30
CA THR A 3 13.10 -3.53 15.65
C THR A 3 14.06 -4.68 15.31
N CYS A 4 14.09 -5.70 16.14
CA CYS A 4 14.97 -6.85 15.97
C CYS A 4 14.56 -7.82 14.85
N ALA A 5 13.44 -7.56 14.14
CA ALA A 5 12.94 -8.49 13.14
C ALA A 5 13.91 -8.68 11.95
N LEU A 6 14.36 -7.62 11.30
CA LEU A 6 15.24 -7.73 10.13
C LEU A 6 16.59 -8.39 10.44
N PRO A 7 17.33 -7.99 11.51
CA PRO A 7 18.56 -8.68 11.90
C PRO A 7 18.37 -10.16 12.21
N ILE A 8 17.29 -10.53 12.90
CA ILE A 8 16.99 -11.94 13.19
C ILE A 8 16.70 -12.72 11.90
N LEU A 9 15.93 -12.15 10.97
CA LEU A 9 15.64 -12.79 9.70
C LEU A 9 16.91 -13.02 8.88
N THR A 10 17.86 -12.09 8.89
CA THR A 10 19.17 -12.25 8.25
C THR A 10 19.97 -13.36 8.93
N GLU A 11 19.99 -13.40 10.27
CA GLU A 11 20.72 -14.41 11.04
C GLU A 11 20.23 -15.85 10.73
N ILE A 12 18.93 -16.03 10.50
CA ILE A 12 18.33 -17.33 10.13
C ILE A 12 18.22 -17.55 8.61
N GLY A 13 18.74 -16.64 7.78
CA GLY A 13 18.71 -16.74 6.31
C GLY A 13 17.33 -16.63 5.68
N MET A 14 16.39 -15.92 6.31
CA MET A 14 15.00 -15.78 5.86
C MET A 14 14.63 -14.33 5.47
N GLU A 15 15.58 -13.43 5.35
CA GLU A 15 15.34 -12.02 5.06
C GLU A 15 14.55 -11.79 3.76
N ASN A 16 14.75 -12.65 2.74
CA ASN A 16 14.05 -12.58 1.45
C ASN A 16 12.73 -13.36 1.42
N SER A 17 12.44 -14.11 2.47
CA SER A 17 11.25 -14.97 2.57
C SER A 17 10.14 -14.37 3.45
N VAL A 18 10.43 -13.25 4.10
CA VAL A 18 9.50 -12.58 5.01
C VAL A 18 9.37 -11.11 4.64
N THR A 19 8.14 -10.66 4.44
CA THR A 19 7.81 -9.26 4.17
C THR A 19 6.82 -8.76 5.22
N LEU A 20 7.15 -7.63 5.83
CA LEU A 20 6.26 -6.87 6.70
C LEU A 20 5.57 -5.80 5.88
N PHE A 21 4.27 -5.68 6.00
CA PHE A 21 3.51 -4.60 5.36
C PHE A 21 2.41 -4.07 6.27
N THR A 22 2.05 -2.81 6.08
CA THR A 22 0.87 -2.23 6.74
C THR A 22 -0.33 -2.30 5.81
N HIS A 23 -1.51 -2.36 6.40
CA HIS A 23 -2.77 -2.27 5.68
C HIS A 23 -3.80 -1.58 6.57
N SER A 24 -4.68 -0.80 5.95
CA SER A 24 -5.81 -0.15 6.63
C SER A 24 -7.01 -0.19 5.70
N ASP A 25 -8.19 -0.38 6.26
CA ASP A 25 -9.47 -0.40 5.55
C ASP A 25 -9.98 0.99 5.19
N PHE A 26 -9.45 2.05 5.82
CA PHE A 26 -9.78 3.44 5.47
C PHE A 26 -8.62 4.41 5.77
N GLY A 27 -8.60 5.53 5.04
CA GLY A 27 -7.82 6.71 5.39
C GLY A 27 -8.63 7.71 6.22
N ARG A 28 -8.13 8.93 6.36
CA ARG A 28 -8.77 10.02 7.10
C ARG A 28 -8.92 11.25 6.23
N THR A 29 -9.99 12.04 6.48
CA THR A 29 -10.20 13.33 5.84
C THR A 29 -9.17 14.36 6.31
N LEU A 30 -8.87 15.34 5.43
CA LEU A 30 -8.04 16.50 5.79
C LEU A 30 -8.78 17.47 6.72
N THR A 31 -10.11 17.42 6.74
CA THR A 31 -10.96 18.27 7.57
C THR A 31 -11.30 17.59 8.89
N SER A 32 -11.35 18.40 9.96
CA SER A 32 -11.89 17.97 11.25
C SER A 32 -13.42 17.94 11.21
N ASN A 33 -14.02 17.00 11.95
CA ASN A 33 -15.45 16.94 12.22
C ASN A 33 -15.81 17.49 13.62
N GLY A 34 -14.82 18.08 14.32
CA GLY A 34 -14.99 18.65 15.68
C GLY A 34 -14.53 17.71 16.80
N ASP A 35 -14.46 16.40 16.55
CA ASP A 35 -14.04 15.37 17.51
C ASP A 35 -12.95 14.43 16.91
N GLY A 36 -12.45 14.76 15.72
CA GLY A 36 -11.45 14.02 14.98
C GLY A 36 -11.53 14.30 13.50
N SER A 37 -11.50 13.24 12.68
CA SER A 37 -11.70 13.31 11.23
C SER A 37 -12.50 12.11 10.74
N ASP A 38 -13.22 12.28 9.64
CA ASP A 38 -14.06 11.23 9.07
C ASP A 38 -13.24 10.18 8.32
N HIS A 39 -13.82 9.04 8.03
CA HIS A 39 -13.25 8.00 7.18
C HIS A 39 -13.14 8.52 5.73
N ALA A 40 -12.01 8.22 5.11
CA ALA A 40 -11.69 8.56 3.72
C ALA A 40 -10.93 7.39 3.08
N TRP A 41 -10.43 7.59 1.86
CA TRP A 41 -9.80 6.50 1.09
C TRP A 41 -8.28 6.57 1.05
N GLY A 42 -7.73 7.77 0.98
CA GLY A 42 -6.28 7.97 0.84
C GLY A 42 -5.52 7.66 2.12
N GLY A 43 -4.42 6.94 1.99
CA GLY A 43 -3.48 6.64 3.06
C GLY A 43 -2.14 6.21 2.51
N VAL A 44 -1.13 6.16 3.36
CA VAL A 44 0.22 5.66 3.03
C VAL A 44 0.39 4.31 3.69
N GLN A 45 0.88 3.34 2.91
CA GLN A 45 1.24 2.01 3.41
C GLN A 45 2.75 1.85 3.39
N LEU A 46 3.28 1.06 4.32
CA LEU A 46 4.70 0.77 4.44
C LEU A 46 4.94 -0.70 4.13
N VAL A 47 6.02 -0.99 3.40
CA VAL A 47 6.47 -2.35 3.12
C VAL A 47 7.95 -2.45 3.46
N ALA A 48 8.35 -3.50 4.16
CA ALA A 48 9.73 -3.76 4.54
C ALA A 48 10.04 -5.26 4.48
N GLY A 49 11.21 -5.60 3.97
CA GLY A 49 11.70 -6.98 3.84
C GLY A 49 12.93 -7.03 2.94
N GLY A 50 13.65 -8.13 2.94
CA GLY A 50 14.82 -8.30 2.07
C GLY A 50 14.47 -8.35 0.59
N ALA A 51 13.29 -8.87 0.25
CA ALA A 51 12.76 -8.90 -1.11
C ALA A 51 12.06 -7.59 -1.54
N VAL A 52 12.12 -6.52 -0.74
CA VAL A 52 11.50 -5.23 -1.05
C VAL A 52 12.51 -4.29 -1.69
N GLN A 53 12.19 -3.71 -2.83
CA GLN A 53 12.94 -2.60 -3.42
C GLN A 53 12.66 -1.31 -2.65
N GLY A 54 13.25 -1.20 -1.46
CA GLY A 54 13.02 -0.13 -0.51
C GLY A 54 13.64 1.22 -0.89
N GLY A 55 13.51 2.19 0.02
CA GLY A 55 14.11 3.53 -0.12
C GLY A 55 13.42 4.43 -1.15
N ARG A 56 12.21 4.11 -1.59
CA ARG A 56 11.45 4.89 -2.56
C ARG A 56 9.95 4.85 -2.32
N PHE A 57 9.22 5.73 -3.00
CA PHE A 57 7.75 5.70 -3.08
C PHE A 57 7.30 4.95 -4.34
N TYR A 58 6.20 4.23 -4.22
CA TYR A 58 5.46 3.59 -5.31
C TYR A 58 4.10 4.26 -5.42
N GLY A 59 3.73 4.71 -6.63
CA GLY A 59 2.65 5.65 -6.85
C GLY A 59 3.12 7.11 -6.76
N SER A 60 2.17 8.04 -6.80
CA SER A 60 2.43 9.47 -6.69
C SER A 60 1.79 10.01 -5.41
N TYR A 61 2.48 10.89 -4.73
CA TYR A 61 1.89 11.56 -3.57
C TYR A 61 0.95 12.67 -4.06
N PRO A 62 -0.35 12.59 -3.79
CA PRO A 62 -1.29 13.62 -4.26
C PRO A 62 -1.09 14.93 -3.51
N LEU A 63 -1.53 16.04 -4.11
CA LEU A 63 -1.57 17.33 -3.41
C LEU A 63 -2.63 17.27 -2.30
N LEU A 64 -2.17 17.33 -1.05
CA LEU A 64 -3.03 17.30 0.14
C LEU A 64 -3.57 18.71 0.44
N GLU A 65 -4.48 19.19 -0.38
CA GLU A 65 -5.07 20.51 -0.28
C GLU A 65 -6.58 20.45 -0.55
N ILE A 66 -7.37 21.16 0.28
CA ILE A 66 -8.80 21.30 0.07
C ILE A 66 -9.06 22.08 -1.22
N GLY A 67 -9.91 21.52 -2.09
CA GLY A 67 -10.19 22.09 -3.41
C GLY A 67 -9.17 21.71 -4.50
N SER A 68 -8.17 20.87 -4.19
CA SER A 68 -7.29 20.31 -5.22
C SER A 68 -8.05 19.33 -6.15
N THR A 69 -7.47 19.01 -7.29
CA THR A 69 -8.03 18.01 -8.23
C THR A 69 -8.11 16.60 -7.67
N TRP A 70 -7.41 16.34 -6.57
CA TRP A 70 -7.41 15.05 -5.86
C TRP A 70 -8.43 15.00 -4.73
N GLU A 71 -8.98 16.15 -4.34
CA GLU A 71 -9.96 16.28 -3.25
C GLU A 71 -11.38 16.28 -3.83
N ILE A 72 -12.24 15.40 -3.35
CA ILE A 72 -13.60 15.19 -3.88
C ILE A 72 -14.71 15.64 -2.92
N GLY A 73 -14.40 16.53 -2.01
CA GLY A 73 -15.31 17.10 -1.03
C GLY A 73 -15.09 16.59 0.39
N GLY A 74 -15.16 17.51 1.35
CA GLY A 74 -14.99 17.22 2.77
C GLY A 74 -13.61 16.75 3.17
N GLY A 75 -12.57 17.10 2.41
CA GLY A 75 -11.21 16.70 2.70
C GLY A 75 -10.86 15.26 2.34
N ARG A 76 -11.64 14.61 1.47
CA ARG A 76 -11.38 13.25 0.99
C ARG A 76 -10.45 13.27 -0.20
N ILE A 77 -9.30 12.63 -0.07
CA ILE A 77 -8.29 12.54 -1.14
C ILE A 77 -8.42 11.21 -1.86
N ILE A 78 -8.41 11.25 -3.20
CA ILE A 78 -8.36 10.06 -4.05
C ILE A 78 -6.93 9.50 -4.02
N PRO A 79 -6.74 8.20 -3.69
CA PRO A 79 -5.43 7.57 -3.77
C PRO A 79 -4.96 7.42 -5.23
N THR A 80 -3.65 7.48 -5.45
CA THR A 80 -3.03 7.32 -6.77
C THR A 80 -2.72 5.86 -7.11
N VAL A 81 -2.81 4.98 -6.13
CA VAL A 81 -2.64 3.53 -6.23
C VAL A 81 -3.81 2.86 -5.52
N SER A 82 -4.38 1.82 -6.10
CA SER A 82 -5.47 1.08 -5.46
C SER A 82 -4.95 0.05 -4.46
N ALA A 83 -5.81 -0.31 -3.49
CA ALA A 83 -5.56 -1.42 -2.59
C ALA A 83 -5.38 -2.75 -3.34
N ASP A 84 -6.11 -2.93 -4.45
CA ASP A 84 -5.98 -4.14 -5.30
C ASP A 84 -4.61 -4.23 -5.98
N GLN A 85 -4.05 -3.13 -6.49
CA GLN A 85 -2.69 -3.11 -7.06
C GLN A 85 -1.63 -3.44 -6.00
N TYR A 86 -1.79 -2.90 -4.79
CA TYR A 86 -0.94 -3.19 -3.66
C TYR A 86 -1.03 -4.66 -3.25
N ALA A 87 -2.24 -5.19 -3.04
CA ALA A 87 -2.48 -6.58 -2.69
C ALA A 87 -2.01 -7.54 -3.77
N ALA A 88 -2.26 -7.25 -5.07
CA ALA A 88 -1.82 -8.07 -6.19
C ALA A 88 -0.29 -8.18 -6.26
N THR A 89 0.43 -7.08 -5.99
CA THR A 89 1.91 -7.09 -5.95
C THR A 89 2.43 -8.03 -4.86
N LEU A 90 1.87 -7.95 -3.64
CA LEU A 90 2.23 -8.84 -2.53
C LEU A 90 1.85 -10.29 -2.83
N ALA A 91 0.64 -10.52 -3.37
CA ALA A 91 0.16 -11.85 -3.73
C ALA A 91 1.01 -12.51 -4.82
N SER A 92 1.43 -11.77 -5.85
CA SER A 92 2.33 -12.27 -6.90
C SER A 92 3.67 -12.71 -6.31
N TRP A 93 4.25 -11.91 -5.42
CA TRP A 93 5.49 -12.27 -4.73
C TRP A 93 5.29 -13.53 -3.85
N PHE A 94 4.14 -13.66 -3.20
CA PHE A 94 3.80 -14.82 -2.36
C PHE A 94 3.53 -16.08 -3.17
N GLY A 95 3.46 -16.01 -4.51
CA GLY A 95 3.31 -17.13 -5.41
C GLY A 95 1.92 -17.32 -6.02
N VAL A 96 1.03 -16.33 -5.88
CA VAL A 96 -0.27 -16.35 -6.57
C VAL A 96 -0.03 -16.11 -8.07
N ALA A 97 -0.50 -17.01 -8.90
CA ALA A 97 -0.40 -16.89 -10.35
C ALA A 97 -1.28 -15.75 -10.90
N ASP A 98 -0.84 -15.09 -11.97
CA ASP A 98 -1.54 -13.94 -12.57
C ASP A 98 -3.04 -14.20 -12.87
N PRO A 99 -3.46 -15.38 -13.40
CA PRO A 99 -4.88 -15.66 -13.60
C PRO A 99 -5.71 -15.72 -12.31
N ASP A 100 -5.07 -15.96 -11.18
CA ASP A 100 -5.73 -16.10 -9.88
C ASP A 100 -5.73 -14.82 -9.05
N LEU A 101 -5.05 -13.76 -9.49
CA LEU A 101 -4.97 -12.48 -8.76
C LEU A 101 -6.33 -11.87 -8.47
N SER A 102 -7.31 -12.04 -9.36
CA SER A 102 -8.68 -11.55 -9.14
C SER A 102 -9.41 -12.21 -7.96
N LYS A 103 -8.90 -13.34 -7.44
CA LYS A 103 -9.44 -13.99 -6.24
C LYS A 103 -9.01 -13.27 -4.96
N VAL A 104 -7.86 -12.59 -4.98
CA VAL A 104 -7.31 -11.81 -3.84
C VAL A 104 -7.49 -10.31 -4.02
N ALA A 105 -7.51 -9.83 -5.25
CA ALA A 105 -7.66 -8.44 -5.63
C ALA A 105 -8.77 -8.33 -6.70
N PRO A 106 -10.05 -8.32 -6.31
CA PRO A 106 -11.17 -8.49 -7.24
C PRO A 106 -11.25 -7.43 -8.33
N SER A 107 -10.80 -6.21 -8.06
CA SER A 107 -10.83 -5.11 -9.03
C SER A 107 -9.55 -4.97 -9.85
N ILE A 108 -8.59 -5.89 -9.72
CA ILE A 108 -7.27 -5.77 -10.38
C ILE A 108 -7.37 -5.70 -11.90
N GLY A 109 -8.41 -6.28 -12.49
CA GLY A 109 -8.68 -6.22 -13.92
C GLY A 109 -8.98 -4.83 -14.47
N ASN A 110 -9.31 -3.87 -13.61
CA ASN A 110 -9.58 -2.48 -14.00
C ASN A 110 -8.31 -1.64 -14.16
N PHE A 111 -7.13 -2.18 -13.86
CA PHE A 111 -5.86 -1.47 -13.87
C PHE A 111 -4.90 -2.06 -14.91
N ASP A 112 -4.30 -1.20 -15.71
CA ASP A 112 -3.25 -1.59 -16.68
C ASP A 112 -1.99 -2.06 -15.94
N THR A 113 -1.63 -1.39 -14.84
CA THR A 113 -0.51 -1.77 -13.97
C THR A 113 -1.03 -2.63 -12.83
N ARG A 114 -0.83 -3.95 -12.90
CA ARG A 114 -1.27 -4.89 -11.88
C ARG A 114 -0.22 -5.15 -10.80
N ASN A 115 1.05 -4.96 -11.14
CA ASN A 115 2.18 -5.14 -10.24
C ASN A 115 2.94 -3.81 -10.13
N LEU A 116 3.07 -3.29 -8.92
CA LEU A 116 3.73 -2.02 -8.64
C LEU A 116 5.25 -2.11 -8.67
N GLY A 117 5.81 -3.31 -8.72
CA GLY A 117 7.24 -3.54 -8.85
C GLY A 117 8.07 -3.30 -7.59
N PHE A 118 7.47 -3.27 -6.40
CA PHE A 118 8.21 -3.11 -5.16
C PHE A 118 8.74 -4.42 -4.56
N MET A 119 8.37 -5.56 -5.12
CA MET A 119 8.88 -6.88 -4.74
C MET A 119 9.84 -7.42 -5.81
N VAL A 120 10.92 -8.10 -5.39
CA VAL A 120 11.89 -8.82 -6.24
C VAL A 120 11.85 -10.31 -6.00
#